data_91c4a5ddaa3442cb4f19686d0ffc70d5
#
_entry.id   91c4a5ddaa3442cb4f19686d0ffc70d5
#
_cell.length_a   1.000
_cell.length_b   1.000
_cell.length_c   1.000
_cell.angle_alpha   90.00
_cell.angle_beta   90.00
_cell.angle_gamma   90.00
#
_symmetry.space_group_name_H-M   'P 1'
#
loop_
_entity.id
_entity.type
_entity.pdbx_description
1 polymer ?
#
loop_
_entity_poly.entity_id
_entity_poly.type
_entity_poly.pdbx_seq_one_letter_code
_entity_poly.pdbx_strand_id
1 'polypeptide(L)'
;MKKAYLALTAMAIVLLFAGQVFAATLVIADFDSGSKPNNIGGDFGAWNKDEADATQGCKMDFDSKVVHGTKGFSIRLDYDVDSPNPAYNGLWMKLQNTDASKYSKLSFWIKGDETAGFSPKVKLEVKNAKGEVGKYLVTGITKDWQEISIPLNQLAGLTDLTSMTEVVIVFDDMTCAAKKQGTIYIDDIAFVK
;
A
#
# COMPACT_ATOMS: atom_id res chain seq x y z
N MET A 1 -43.08 -26.56 64.33
CA MET A 1 -42.68 -25.33 63.63
C MET A 1 -41.29 -25.56 62.99
N LYS A 2 -41.24 -25.89 61.71
CA LYS A 2 -39.97 -26.13 60.97
C LYS A 2 -39.60 -24.84 60.22
N LYS A 3 -38.47 -24.21 60.55
CA LYS A 3 -37.95 -23.06 59.86
C LYS A 3 -37.15 -23.53 58.62
N ALA A 4 -37.61 -23.15 57.42
CA ALA A 4 -36.89 -23.37 56.17
C ALA A 4 -35.91 -22.24 55.98
N TYR A 5 -34.62 -22.55 55.84
CA TYR A 5 -33.58 -21.62 55.44
C TYR A 5 -33.46 -21.62 53.92
N LEU A 6 -33.75 -20.47 53.30
CA LEU A 6 -33.59 -20.25 51.86
C LEU A 6 -32.13 -19.83 51.66
N ALA A 7 -31.32 -20.69 51.02
CA ALA A 7 -29.96 -20.36 50.67
C ALA A 7 -29.99 -19.61 49.30
N LEU A 8 -29.64 -18.32 49.30
CA LEU A 8 -29.47 -17.51 48.11
C LEU A 8 -28.05 -17.75 47.57
N THR A 9 -27.93 -18.51 46.48
CA THR A 9 -26.65 -18.67 45.75
C THR A 9 -26.49 -17.48 44.81
N ALA A 10 -25.61 -16.55 45.15
CA ALA A 10 -25.22 -15.44 44.28
C ALA A 10 -24.25 -15.97 43.21
N MET A 11 -24.73 -16.08 41.98
CA MET A 11 -23.90 -16.45 40.82
C MET A 11 -23.21 -15.20 40.29
N ALA A 12 -21.90 -15.05 40.59
CA ALA A 12 -21.07 -13.98 40.09
C ALA A 12 -20.79 -14.25 38.61
N ILE A 13 -21.40 -13.43 37.72
CA ILE A 13 -21.07 -13.41 36.29
C ILE A 13 -19.79 -12.59 36.15
N VAL A 14 -18.67 -13.29 35.89
CA VAL A 14 -17.42 -12.63 35.46
C VAL A 14 -17.51 -12.33 34.01
N LEU A 15 -17.80 -11.06 33.64
CA LEU A 15 -17.70 -10.55 32.29
C LEU A 15 -16.23 -10.42 31.90
N LEU A 16 -15.68 -11.40 31.19
CA LEU A 16 -14.40 -11.29 30.50
C LEU A 16 -14.55 -10.32 29.34
N PHE A 17 -14.16 -9.06 29.54
CA PHE A 17 -13.90 -8.16 28.45
C PHE A 17 -12.64 -8.62 27.72
N ALA A 18 -12.79 -9.36 26.63
CA ALA A 18 -11.74 -9.56 25.66
C ALA A 18 -11.49 -8.20 24.99
N GLY A 19 -10.52 -7.44 25.50
CA GLY A 19 -10.07 -6.21 24.87
C GLY A 19 -9.58 -6.56 23.46
N GLN A 20 -10.27 -6.06 22.44
CA GLN A 20 -9.77 -6.14 21.06
C GLN A 20 -8.53 -5.24 20.99
N VAL A 21 -7.37 -5.85 20.94
CA VAL A 21 -6.11 -5.16 20.62
C VAL A 21 -6.19 -4.85 19.13
N PHE A 22 -6.65 -3.64 18.78
CA PHE A 22 -6.50 -3.15 17.42
C PHE A 22 -5.00 -3.06 17.12
N ALA A 23 -4.55 -3.73 16.08
CA ALA A 23 -3.19 -3.56 15.61
C ALA A 23 -2.97 -2.07 15.31
N ALA A 24 -1.88 -1.51 15.85
CA ALA A 24 -1.57 -0.11 15.57
C ALA A 24 -1.28 0.04 14.07
N THR A 25 -1.99 0.94 13.42
CA THR A 25 -1.86 1.25 12.00
C THR A 25 -1.42 2.70 11.85
N LEU A 26 -0.42 2.95 11.02
CA LEU A 26 -0.08 4.28 10.54
C LEU A 26 -0.52 4.39 9.07
N VAL A 27 -1.62 5.08 8.84
CA VAL A 27 -2.07 5.40 7.48
C VAL A 27 -1.08 6.38 6.85
N ILE A 28 -0.46 5.98 5.74
CA ILE A 28 0.45 6.80 4.95
C ILE A 28 -0.36 7.60 3.94
N ALA A 29 -1.28 6.94 3.22
CA ALA A 29 -2.13 7.57 2.22
C ALA A 29 -3.42 6.76 2.02
N ASP A 30 -4.56 7.35 2.38
CA ASP A 30 -5.90 6.84 2.07
C ASP A 30 -6.50 7.49 0.82
N PHE A 31 -5.84 8.49 0.27
CA PHE A 31 -6.23 9.28 -0.90
C PHE A 31 -7.63 9.89 -0.87
N ASP A 32 -8.40 9.70 0.17
CA ASP A 32 -9.81 10.10 0.30
C ASP A 32 -10.07 11.59 0.05
N SER A 33 -9.07 12.44 0.30
CA SER A 33 -9.16 13.89 0.04
C SER A 33 -9.14 14.26 -1.45
N GLY A 34 -8.69 13.36 -2.34
CA GLY A 34 -8.44 13.65 -3.76
C GLY A 34 -7.37 14.71 -3.99
N SER A 35 -6.46 14.89 -3.05
CA SER A 35 -5.44 15.93 -3.11
C SER A 35 -4.15 15.54 -2.38
N LYS A 36 -3.08 16.28 -2.63
CA LYS A 36 -1.81 16.20 -1.90
C LYS A 36 -1.83 17.17 -0.70
N PRO A 37 -1.02 16.92 0.33
CA PRO A 37 -0.09 15.82 0.55
C PRO A 37 -0.78 14.53 1.00
N ASN A 38 0.00 13.43 1.22
CA ASN A 38 -0.50 12.22 1.87
C ASN A 38 -0.79 12.45 3.37
N ASN A 39 -1.36 11.46 4.06
CA ASN A 39 -1.82 11.60 5.46
C ASN A 39 -0.70 11.91 6.47
N ILE A 40 0.56 11.69 6.11
CA ILE A 40 1.73 12.03 6.94
C ILE A 40 2.48 13.29 6.44
N GLY A 41 1.87 14.07 5.53
CA GLY A 41 2.42 15.32 5.02
C GLY A 41 3.44 15.18 3.90
N GLY A 42 3.64 13.99 3.35
CA GLY A 42 4.57 13.71 2.26
C GLY A 42 3.98 14.00 0.88
N ASP A 43 4.78 14.53 -0.03
CA ASP A 43 4.41 14.65 -1.44
C ASP A 43 4.52 13.29 -2.15
N PHE A 44 3.82 13.14 -3.27
CA PHE A 44 3.85 11.95 -4.10
C PHE A 44 3.50 12.28 -5.55
N GLY A 45 3.87 11.41 -6.50
CA GLY A 45 3.59 11.66 -7.90
C GLY A 45 4.10 10.55 -8.80
N ALA A 46 3.72 10.63 -10.07
CA ALA A 46 4.33 9.79 -11.10
C ALA A 46 5.77 10.24 -11.38
N TRP A 47 6.56 9.32 -11.91
CA TRP A 47 7.92 9.59 -12.38
C TRP A 47 8.23 8.74 -13.60
N ASN A 48 9.12 9.22 -14.46
CA ASN A 48 9.59 8.54 -15.65
C ASN A 48 11.12 8.47 -15.62
N LYS A 49 11.67 7.40 -16.17
CA LYS A 49 13.12 7.28 -16.34
C LYS A 49 13.68 8.38 -17.23
N ASP A 50 12.98 8.64 -18.33
CA ASP A 50 13.35 9.62 -19.34
C ASP A 50 12.11 10.40 -19.77
N GLU A 51 12.03 11.64 -19.33
CA GLU A 51 10.93 12.56 -19.67
C GLU A 51 10.93 12.96 -21.16
N ALA A 52 12.04 12.79 -21.88
CA ALA A 52 12.14 13.09 -23.30
C ALA A 52 11.71 11.91 -24.19
N ASP A 53 11.63 10.70 -23.63
CA ASP A 53 11.19 9.52 -24.38
C ASP A 53 9.66 9.40 -24.37
N ALA A 54 9.03 9.90 -25.42
CA ALA A 54 7.57 9.86 -25.58
C ALA A 54 7.00 8.43 -25.76
N THR A 55 7.85 7.39 -25.87
CA THR A 55 7.41 5.99 -26.02
C THR A 55 7.25 5.27 -24.68
N GLN A 56 7.49 5.95 -23.57
CA GLN A 56 7.31 5.42 -22.22
C GLN A 56 6.78 6.48 -21.27
N GLY A 57 6.14 6.07 -20.19
CA GLY A 57 5.74 7.02 -19.16
C GLY A 57 4.72 6.46 -18.17
N CYS A 58 4.53 7.20 -17.10
CA CYS A 58 3.48 6.95 -16.13
C CYS A 58 2.72 8.24 -15.86
N LYS A 59 1.39 8.16 -15.85
CA LYS A 59 0.52 9.24 -15.41
C LYS A 59 -0.19 8.83 -14.14
N MET A 60 -0.35 9.76 -13.23
CA MET A 60 -1.05 9.57 -11.98
C MET A 60 -2.23 10.53 -11.90
N ASP A 61 -3.40 9.99 -11.64
CA ASP A 61 -4.62 10.76 -11.40
C ASP A 61 -5.35 10.26 -10.15
N PHE A 62 -6.13 11.13 -9.51
CA PHE A 62 -7.10 10.73 -8.51
C PHE A 62 -8.38 10.24 -9.20
N ASP A 63 -8.83 9.03 -8.85
CA ASP A 63 -10.05 8.44 -9.40
C ASP A 63 -11.11 8.26 -8.32
N SER A 64 -12.27 8.92 -8.48
CA SER A 64 -13.41 8.81 -7.56
C SER A 64 -14.45 7.77 -7.96
N LYS A 65 -14.24 7.08 -9.09
CA LYS A 65 -15.17 6.04 -9.60
C LYS A 65 -14.69 4.64 -9.25
N VAL A 66 -13.38 4.47 -9.13
CA VAL A 66 -12.74 3.20 -8.80
C VAL A 66 -12.00 3.37 -7.47
N VAL A 67 -12.70 3.14 -6.36
CA VAL A 67 -12.16 3.31 -4.99
C VAL A 67 -12.19 1.99 -4.24
N HIS A 68 -11.26 1.80 -3.30
CA HIS A 68 -11.40 0.78 -2.28
C HIS A 68 -12.31 1.34 -1.17
N GLY A 69 -13.38 0.62 -0.83
CA GLY A 69 -14.40 1.15 0.09
C GLY A 69 -15.62 1.74 -0.61
N THR A 70 -16.24 2.75 -0.01
CA THR A 70 -17.54 3.28 -0.47
C THR A 70 -17.51 4.74 -0.93
N LYS A 71 -16.41 5.46 -0.72
CA LYS A 71 -16.25 6.88 -1.04
C LYS A 71 -14.77 7.25 -1.07
N GLY A 72 -14.46 8.47 -1.50
CA GLY A 72 -13.12 9.02 -1.57
C GLY A 72 -12.53 8.86 -2.97
N PHE A 73 -11.23 8.66 -3.03
CA PHE A 73 -10.47 8.49 -4.26
C PHE A 73 -9.43 7.39 -4.08
N SER A 74 -9.08 6.73 -5.17
CA SER A 74 -7.86 5.96 -5.29
C SER A 74 -6.86 6.68 -6.19
N ILE A 75 -5.62 6.21 -6.24
CA ILE A 75 -4.65 6.63 -7.26
C ILE A 75 -4.78 5.69 -8.46
N ARG A 76 -5.03 6.28 -9.63
CA ARG A 76 -4.94 5.63 -10.93
C ARG A 76 -3.54 5.86 -11.50
N LEU A 77 -2.88 4.79 -11.93
CA LEU A 77 -1.59 4.80 -12.60
C LEU A 77 -1.75 4.23 -14.00
N ASP A 78 -1.67 5.09 -15.01
CA ASP A 78 -1.59 4.69 -16.41
C ASP A 78 -0.10 4.59 -16.78
N TYR A 79 0.42 3.37 -16.93
CA TYR A 79 1.82 3.11 -17.21
C TYR A 79 2.04 2.60 -18.63
N ASP A 80 3.18 2.97 -19.20
CA ASP A 80 3.71 2.48 -20.45
C ASP A 80 5.22 2.22 -20.32
N VAL A 81 5.63 0.97 -20.48
CA VAL A 81 7.03 0.53 -20.54
C VAL A 81 7.32 -0.23 -21.84
N ASP A 82 6.48 -0.06 -22.86
CA ASP A 82 6.66 -0.64 -24.20
C ASP A 82 7.46 0.31 -25.09
N SER A 83 8.73 0.45 -24.77
CA SER A 83 9.67 1.32 -25.48
C SER A 83 10.80 0.48 -26.13
N PRO A 84 11.36 0.94 -27.26
CA PRO A 84 12.59 0.38 -27.81
C PRO A 84 13.82 0.65 -26.90
N ASN A 85 13.71 1.60 -25.98
CA ASN A 85 14.73 1.95 -24.99
C ASN A 85 14.44 1.23 -23.66
N PRO A 86 15.44 1.07 -22.77
CA PRO A 86 15.18 0.59 -21.41
C PRO A 86 14.14 1.47 -20.71
N ALA A 87 12.97 0.90 -20.38
CA ALA A 87 11.83 1.64 -19.87
C ALA A 87 11.52 1.24 -18.42
N TYR A 88 11.37 2.23 -17.55
CA TYR A 88 10.81 2.09 -16.22
C TYR A 88 10.27 3.42 -15.70
N ASN A 89 9.14 3.33 -15.00
CA ASN A 89 8.39 4.48 -14.49
C ASN A 89 7.52 4.04 -13.31
N GLY A 90 6.71 4.93 -12.77
CA GLY A 90 5.81 4.54 -11.69
C GLY A 90 5.35 5.67 -10.77
N LEU A 91 5.09 5.31 -9.51
CA LEU A 91 4.69 6.20 -8.43
C LEU A 91 5.81 6.30 -7.38
N TRP A 92 6.13 7.50 -6.93
CA TRP A 92 6.92 7.74 -5.73
C TRP A 92 6.06 8.42 -4.65
N MET A 93 6.35 8.16 -3.38
CA MET A 93 5.66 8.76 -2.24
C MET A 93 6.62 8.98 -1.08
N LYS A 94 6.72 10.21 -0.58
CA LYS A 94 7.57 10.57 0.57
C LYS A 94 6.97 10.10 1.88
N LEU A 95 7.83 9.55 2.74
CA LEU A 95 7.49 9.00 4.05
C LEU A 95 7.93 9.89 5.23
N GLN A 96 8.48 11.07 4.96
CA GLN A 96 8.81 12.10 5.96
C GLN A 96 9.70 11.61 7.12
N ASN A 97 10.66 10.71 6.83
CA ASN A 97 11.53 10.08 7.80
C ASN A 97 10.76 9.31 8.90
N THR A 98 9.66 8.70 8.53
CA THR A 98 8.81 7.93 9.46
C THR A 98 9.58 6.78 10.10
N ASP A 99 9.48 6.63 11.43
CA ASP A 99 9.94 5.45 12.15
C ASP A 99 8.94 4.30 11.99
N ALA A 100 9.30 3.33 11.15
CA ALA A 100 8.52 2.13 10.91
C ALA A 100 8.96 0.93 11.78
N SER A 101 9.93 1.09 12.68
CA SER A 101 10.49 -0.02 13.46
C SER A 101 9.50 -0.73 14.40
N LYS A 102 8.41 -0.08 14.76
CA LYS A 102 7.32 -0.62 15.60
C LYS A 102 6.19 -1.30 14.82
N TYR A 103 6.28 -1.33 13.49
CA TYR A 103 5.34 -2.01 12.61
C TYR A 103 5.98 -3.30 12.07
N SER A 104 5.13 -4.22 11.62
CA SER A 104 5.59 -5.50 11.08
C SER A 104 5.40 -5.61 9.57
N LYS A 105 4.50 -4.81 9.00
CA LYS A 105 4.10 -4.90 7.60
C LYS A 105 3.92 -3.53 6.97
N LEU A 106 4.14 -3.46 5.65
CA LEU A 106 3.57 -2.46 4.77
C LEU A 106 2.38 -3.09 4.06
N SER A 107 1.21 -2.46 4.10
CA SER A 107 0.04 -2.92 3.36
C SER A 107 -0.51 -1.82 2.44
N PHE A 108 -1.19 -2.23 1.37
CA PHE A 108 -1.94 -1.37 0.47
C PHE A 108 -2.94 -2.19 -0.33
N TRP A 109 -3.99 -1.54 -0.81
CA TRP A 109 -4.92 -2.15 -1.73
C TRP A 109 -4.53 -1.86 -3.17
N ILE A 110 -4.70 -2.87 -4.05
CA ILE A 110 -4.34 -2.78 -5.46
C ILE A 110 -5.34 -3.54 -6.32
N LYS A 111 -5.60 -3.04 -7.52
CA LYS A 111 -6.32 -3.76 -8.58
C LYS A 111 -5.87 -3.29 -9.96
N GLY A 112 -6.05 -4.15 -10.95
CA GLY A 112 -5.88 -3.81 -12.36
C GLY A 112 -7.17 -3.34 -13.02
N ASP A 113 -7.06 -2.56 -14.08
CA ASP A 113 -8.16 -2.19 -14.95
C ASP A 113 -8.39 -3.28 -16.01
N GLU A 114 -9.56 -3.92 -16.00
CA GLU A 114 -9.88 -5.01 -16.94
C GLU A 114 -9.96 -4.52 -18.40
N THR A 115 -10.39 -3.27 -18.61
CA THR A 115 -10.58 -2.70 -19.95
C THR A 115 -9.25 -2.23 -20.57
N ALA A 116 -8.44 -1.49 -19.82
CA ALA A 116 -7.12 -1.05 -20.27
C ALA A 116 -6.11 -2.20 -20.29
N GLY A 117 -6.35 -3.22 -19.49
CA GLY A 117 -5.40 -4.29 -19.18
C GLY A 117 -4.37 -3.84 -18.15
N PHE A 118 -3.66 -4.81 -17.57
CA PHE A 118 -2.67 -4.55 -16.53
C PHE A 118 -1.62 -5.68 -16.42
N SER A 119 -0.45 -5.35 -15.89
CA SER A 119 0.54 -6.35 -15.51
C SER A 119 0.11 -7.06 -14.22
N PRO A 120 0.18 -8.39 -14.13
CA PRO A 120 -0.06 -9.12 -12.89
C PRO A 120 1.08 -8.95 -11.88
N LYS A 121 2.10 -8.16 -12.19
CA LYS A 121 3.29 -7.94 -11.36
C LYS A 121 3.73 -6.50 -11.39
N VAL A 122 4.20 -6.00 -10.23
CA VAL A 122 4.91 -4.72 -10.10
C VAL A 122 6.02 -4.87 -9.07
N LYS A 123 7.07 -4.06 -9.17
CA LYS A 123 8.07 -3.96 -8.11
C LYS A 123 7.63 -2.90 -7.08
N LEU A 124 7.93 -3.20 -5.82
CA LEU A 124 7.85 -2.22 -4.75
C LEU A 124 9.26 -1.98 -4.22
N GLU A 125 9.61 -0.72 -4.01
CA GLU A 125 10.84 -0.31 -3.33
C GLU A 125 10.47 0.56 -2.13
N VAL A 126 11.18 0.36 -1.00
CA VAL A 126 11.07 1.20 0.19
C VAL A 126 12.47 1.66 0.56
N LYS A 127 12.63 2.97 0.74
CA LYS A 127 13.93 3.60 0.97
C LYS A 127 14.01 4.20 2.36
N ASN A 128 15.20 4.22 2.94
CA ASN A 128 15.48 4.88 4.21
C ASN A 128 16.52 5.98 4.08
N ALA A 129 16.75 6.74 5.16
CA ALA A 129 17.69 7.85 5.20
C ALA A 129 19.16 7.42 5.11
N LYS A 130 19.47 6.13 5.30
CA LYS A 130 20.82 5.58 5.12
C LYS A 130 21.15 5.23 3.66
N GLY A 131 20.19 5.43 2.74
CA GLY A 131 20.34 5.08 1.33
C GLY A 131 20.11 3.59 1.04
N GLU A 132 19.61 2.82 2.01
CA GLU A 132 19.18 1.44 1.76
C GLU A 132 17.89 1.43 0.96
N VAL A 133 17.75 0.42 0.08
CA VAL A 133 16.56 0.21 -0.75
C VAL A 133 16.08 -1.23 -0.55
N GLY A 134 15.00 -1.37 0.19
CA GLY A 134 14.29 -2.64 0.33
C GLY A 134 13.45 -2.91 -0.90
N LYS A 135 13.51 -4.11 -1.44
CA LYS A 135 12.81 -4.48 -2.68
C LYS A 135 11.88 -5.66 -2.47
N TYR A 136 10.72 -5.60 -3.11
CA TYR A 136 9.74 -6.68 -3.10
C TYR A 136 9.06 -6.79 -4.47
N LEU A 137 8.84 -8.02 -4.95
CA LEU A 137 8.06 -8.26 -6.16
C LEU A 137 6.62 -8.61 -5.77
N VAL A 138 5.70 -7.70 -6.03
CA VAL A 138 4.26 -7.96 -5.93
C VAL A 138 3.84 -8.79 -7.13
N THR A 139 3.11 -9.87 -6.90
CA THR A 139 2.62 -10.79 -7.94
C THR A 139 1.16 -11.13 -7.73
N GLY A 140 0.50 -11.61 -8.79
CA GLY A 140 -0.89 -12.07 -8.70
C GLY A 140 -1.91 -10.93 -8.64
N ILE A 141 -1.58 -9.76 -9.16
CA ILE A 141 -2.54 -8.65 -9.28
C ILE A 141 -3.69 -9.10 -10.17
N THR A 142 -4.92 -8.82 -9.71
CA THR A 142 -6.17 -9.17 -10.39
C THR A 142 -7.00 -7.92 -10.72
N LYS A 143 -8.12 -8.09 -11.40
CA LYS A 143 -9.07 -7.01 -11.67
C LYS A 143 -9.89 -6.59 -10.45
N ASP A 144 -9.89 -7.38 -9.40
CA ASP A 144 -10.61 -7.11 -8.17
C ASP A 144 -9.67 -6.49 -7.12
N TRP A 145 -10.20 -5.65 -6.25
CA TRP A 145 -9.43 -5.11 -5.14
C TRP A 145 -8.88 -6.23 -4.25
N GLN A 146 -7.60 -6.18 -3.98
CA GLN A 146 -6.91 -7.12 -3.09
C GLN A 146 -5.91 -6.39 -2.20
N GLU A 147 -5.82 -6.80 -0.96
CA GLU A 147 -4.79 -6.31 -0.05
C GLU A 147 -3.45 -7.00 -0.34
N ILE A 148 -2.42 -6.20 -0.54
CA ILE A 148 -1.04 -6.64 -0.52
C ILE A 148 -0.47 -6.32 0.86
N SER A 149 -0.02 -7.35 1.56
CA SER A 149 0.54 -7.22 2.92
C SER A 149 1.95 -7.80 2.93
N ILE A 150 2.95 -6.92 3.01
CA ILE A 150 4.37 -7.25 2.89
C ILE A 150 5.03 -7.17 4.26
N PRO A 151 5.51 -8.27 4.84
CA PRO A 151 6.33 -8.23 6.04
C PRO A 151 7.58 -7.37 5.82
N LEU A 152 7.86 -6.40 6.69
CA LEU A 152 8.98 -5.48 6.52
C LEU A 152 10.34 -6.19 6.47
N ASN A 153 10.46 -7.34 7.14
CA ASN A 153 11.65 -8.19 7.09
C ASN A 153 11.84 -8.94 5.75
N GLN A 154 10.86 -8.90 4.84
CA GLN A 154 10.98 -9.45 3.48
C GLN A 154 11.41 -8.39 2.46
N LEU A 155 11.56 -7.13 2.86
CA LEU A 155 12.09 -6.06 2.02
C LEU A 155 13.61 -6.25 1.87
N ALA A 156 14.02 -7.05 0.90
CA ALA A 156 15.43 -7.38 0.69
C ALA A 156 16.29 -6.13 0.46
N GLY A 157 17.33 -5.95 1.27
CA GLY A 157 18.23 -4.79 1.21
C GLY A 157 17.90 -3.67 2.20
N LEU A 158 16.83 -3.82 3.01
CA LEU A 158 16.45 -2.86 4.06
C LEU A 158 16.76 -3.46 5.43
N THR A 159 17.63 -2.81 6.20
CA THR A 159 18.05 -3.27 7.54
C THR A 159 17.65 -2.30 8.65
N ASP A 160 17.47 -1.03 8.32
CA ASP A 160 17.07 0.02 9.28
C ASP A 160 15.71 0.59 8.90
N LEU A 161 14.76 0.49 9.85
CA LEU A 161 13.39 0.96 9.69
C LEU A 161 13.11 2.26 10.46
N THR A 162 14.11 2.88 11.08
CA THR A 162 13.90 4.02 11.99
C THR A 162 13.65 5.35 11.27
N SER A 163 13.98 5.46 9.98
CA SER A 163 13.83 6.69 9.21
C SER A 163 13.52 6.38 7.75
N MET A 164 12.28 6.02 7.49
CA MET A 164 11.79 5.69 6.15
C MET A 164 11.54 6.96 5.34
N THR A 165 12.08 7.02 4.13
CA THR A 165 12.05 8.24 3.31
C THR A 165 11.08 8.17 2.14
N GLU A 166 10.91 6.98 1.52
CA GLU A 166 10.12 6.87 0.30
C GLU A 166 9.60 5.46 0.08
N VAL A 167 8.37 5.34 -0.43
CA VAL A 167 7.83 4.15 -1.09
C VAL A 167 7.75 4.43 -2.58
N VAL A 168 8.13 3.45 -3.41
CA VAL A 168 8.07 3.54 -4.87
C VAL A 168 7.40 2.30 -5.45
N ILE A 169 6.42 2.51 -6.31
CA ILE A 169 5.90 1.46 -7.21
C ILE A 169 6.63 1.62 -8.54
N VAL A 170 7.17 0.52 -9.04
CA VAL A 170 7.97 0.53 -10.27
C VAL A 170 7.37 -0.43 -11.30
N PHE A 171 7.02 0.11 -12.44
CA PHE A 171 6.78 -0.64 -13.66
C PHE A 171 8.08 -0.66 -14.46
N ASP A 172 8.48 -1.80 -14.96
CA ASP A 172 9.61 -1.95 -15.89
C ASP A 172 9.30 -3.00 -16.95
N ASP A 173 9.99 -2.95 -18.06
CA ASP A 173 9.75 -3.77 -19.25
C ASP A 173 9.87 -5.28 -18.97
N MET A 174 10.72 -5.68 -18.04
CA MET A 174 10.91 -7.10 -17.66
C MET A 174 9.80 -7.59 -16.73
N THR A 175 9.49 -6.82 -15.69
CA THR A 175 8.45 -7.17 -14.72
C THR A 175 7.07 -7.15 -15.36
N CYS A 176 6.81 -6.16 -16.23
CA CYS A 176 5.56 -5.97 -16.94
C CYS A 176 5.52 -6.69 -18.31
N ALA A 177 6.41 -7.63 -18.59
CA ALA A 177 6.54 -8.31 -19.89
C ALA A 177 5.22 -8.93 -20.40
N ALA A 178 4.34 -9.37 -19.51
CA ALA A 178 3.02 -9.91 -19.87
C ALA A 178 2.04 -8.83 -20.38
N LYS A 179 2.17 -7.60 -19.92
CA LYS A 179 1.37 -6.43 -20.32
C LYS A 179 2.17 -5.16 -20.02
N LYS A 180 2.83 -4.62 -21.04
CA LYS A 180 3.76 -3.48 -20.90
C LYS A 180 3.07 -2.11 -20.81
N GLN A 181 1.81 -2.03 -21.21
CA GLN A 181 0.97 -0.84 -21.10
C GLN A 181 -0.30 -1.20 -20.36
N GLY A 182 -0.79 -0.33 -19.50
CA GLY A 182 -2.04 -0.61 -18.79
C GLY A 182 -2.30 0.34 -17.64
N THR A 183 -3.33 -0.02 -16.86
CA THR A 183 -3.77 0.78 -15.72
C THR A 183 -3.85 -0.06 -14.45
N ILE A 184 -3.32 0.48 -13.36
CA ILE A 184 -3.43 -0.07 -12.01
C ILE A 184 -3.97 1.01 -11.08
N TYR A 185 -4.83 0.60 -10.14
CA TYR A 185 -5.33 1.45 -9.05
C TYR A 185 -4.69 1.02 -7.73
N ILE A 186 -4.35 1.98 -6.90
CA ILE A 186 -3.76 1.78 -5.56
C ILE A 186 -4.54 2.61 -4.55
N ASP A 187 -4.76 2.04 -3.35
CA ASP A 187 -5.47 2.70 -2.26
C ASP A 187 -4.93 2.25 -0.89
N ASP A 188 -5.24 3.01 0.17
CA ASP A 188 -5.04 2.65 1.59
C ASP A 188 -3.63 2.16 1.92
N ILE A 189 -2.59 2.93 1.61
CA ILE A 189 -1.20 2.59 1.96
C ILE A 189 -0.97 2.84 3.45
N ALA A 190 -0.49 1.82 4.19
CA ALA A 190 -0.26 1.91 5.62
C ALA A 190 0.89 1.03 6.13
N PHE A 191 1.52 1.43 7.24
CA PHE A 191 2.29 0.52 8.08
C PHE A 191 1.38 -0.08 9.15
N VAL A 192 1.46 -1.40 9.36
CA VAL A 192 0.59 -2.19 10.24
C VAL A 192 1.44 -3.04 11.19
N LYS A 193 0.98 -3.18 12.45
CA LYS A 193 1.57 -4.11 13.43
C LYS A 193 1.27 -5.56 13.13
#